data_c453b4b297f73bd9a5ac2c4ce712cad1
#
_entry.id   c453b4b297f73bd9a5ac2c4ce712cad1
#
_cell.length_a   1.000
_cell.length_b   1.000
_cell.length_c   1.000
_cell.angle_alpha   90.00
_cell.angle_beta   90.00
_cell.angle_gamma   90.00
#
_symmetry.space_group_name_H-M   'P 1'
#
loop_
_entity.id
_entity.type
_entity.pdbx_description
1 polymer ?
#
loop_
_entity_poly.entity_id
_entity_poly.type
_entity_poly.pdbx_seq_one_letter_code
_entity_poly.pdbx_strand_id
1 'polypeptide(L)'
;MNIIDFLIIFMIGLYFVSGMYKGFVWSASTLGVSIVACLLAFLLMGTVSNSIIKNEKLYNSMLSYTEGSEAIYDVELVKSDIKSLSNSEIDEVMSRSNLAYPLKERVYENIMTEAFKAEGITTLGDYFNESIVRVIINIVAFIIVYLAVRVLFTFVICWLDYAFTVSYTHLRAHETSQDL
;
A
#
# COMPACT_ATOMS: atom_id res chain seq x y z
N MET A 1 19.83 -13.38 -3.05
CA MET A 1 18.80 -12.61 -3.78
C MET A 1 17.44 -13.15 -3.33
N ASN A 2 16.61 -12.27 -2.83
CA ASN A 2 15.28 -12.64 -2.37
C ASN A 2 14.33 -12.62 -3.58
N ILE A 3 13.19 -13.34 -3.49
CA ILE A 3 12.19 -13.35 -4.56
C ILE A 3 11.69 -11.93 -4.92
N ILE A 4 11.71 -11.05 -3.94
CA ILE A 4 11.37 -9.63 -4.08
C ILE A 4 12.40 -8.91 -4.97
N ASP A 5 13.70 -9.17 -4.79
CA ASP A 5 14.76 -8.55 -5.60
C ASP A 5 14.62 -8.95 -7.07
N PHE A 6 14.32 -10.23 -7.32
CA PHE A 6 14.08 -10.73 -8.67
C PHE A 6 12.87 -10.06 -9.32
N LEU A 7 11.77 -9.87 -8.57
CA LEU A 7 10.57 -9.21 -9.05
C LEU A 7 10.83 -7.74 -9.38
N ILE A 8 11.61 -7.04 -8.56
CA ILE A 8 12.01 -5.65 -8.81
C ILE A 8 12.86 -5.55 -10.08
N ILE A 9 13.88 -6.39 -10.22
CA ILE A 9 14.76 -6.41 -11.41
C ILE A 9 13.95 -6.72 -12.68
N PHE A 10 13.03 -7.68 -12.60
CA PHE A 10 12.14 -8.04 -13.70
C PHE A 10 11.26 -6.86 -14.12
N MET A 11 10.65 -6.16 -13.15
CA MET A 11 9.83 -4.97 -13.41
C MET A 11 10.65 -3.84 -14.06
N ILE A 12 11.86 -3.59 -13.56
CA ILE A 12 12.77 -2.59 -14.16
C ILE A 12 13.09 -2.97 -15.61
N GLY A 13 13.39 -4.25 -15.86
CA GLY A 13 13.65 -4.76 -17.22
C GLY A 13 12.47 -4.57 -18.17
N LEU A 14 11.24 -4.86 -17.71
CA LEU A 14 10.02 -4.63 -18.50
C LEU A 14 9.83 -3.14 -18.83
N TYR A 15 10.04 -2.24 -17.86
CA TYR A 15 9.95 -0.80 -18.09
C TYR A 15 11.02 -0.30 -19.05
N PHE A 16 12.25 -0.83 -18.96
CA PHE A 16 13.34 -0.48 -19.88
C PHE A 16 13.02 -0.88 -21.32
N VAL A 17 12.60 -2.12 -21.55
CA VAL A 17 12.20 -2.62 -22.88
C VAL A 17 11.00 -1.83 -23.42
N SER A 18 9.99 -1.58 -22.60
CA SER A 18 8.82 -0.76 -22.99
C SER A 18 9.22 0.66 -23.37
N GLY A 19 10.20 1.26 -22.67
CA GLY A 19 10.73 2.59 -22.95
C GLY A 19 11.44 2.67 -24.30
N MET A 20 12.16 1.65 -24.70
CA MET A 20 12.80 1.59 -26.01
C MET A 20 11.81 1.62 -27.18
N TYR A 21 10.64 1.02 -27.02
CA TYR A 21 9.59 0.98 -28.07
C TYR A 21 8.70 2.23 -28.12
N LYS A 22 8.45 2.88 -26.97
CA LYS A 22 7.43 3.95 -26.86
C LYS A 22 7.98 5.37 -26.96
N GLY A 23 9.29 5.52 -27.02
CA GLY A 23 9.95 6.82 -27.03
C GLY A 23 10.09 7.47 -25.64
N PHE A 24 11.05 8.39 -25.53
CA PHE A 24 11.45 9.00 -24.25
C PHE A 24 10.30 9.79 -23.58
N VAL A 25 9.57 10.59 -24.35
CA VAL A 25 8.51 11.47 -23.82
C VAL A 25 7.38 10.65 -23.19
N TRP A 26 6.95 9.59 -23.86
CA TRP A 26 5.90 8.70 -23.34
C TRP A 26 6.37 7.95 -22.08
N SER A 27 7.60 7.47 -22.06
CA SER A 27 8.17 6.79 -20.90
C SER A 27 8.31 7.72 -19.70
N ALA A 28 8.78 8.94 -19.90
CA ALA A 28 8.90 9.95 -18.85
C ALA A 28 7.54 10.34 -18.29
N SER A 29 6.53 10.53 -19.14
CA SER A 29 5.15 10.82 -18.72
C SER A 29 4.56 9.67 -17.89
N THR A 30 4.74 8.43 -18.33
CA THR A 30 4.24 7.26 -17.60
C THR A 30 4.90 7.10 -16.23
N LEU A 31 6.20 7.38 -16.15
CA LEU A 31 6.94 7.34 -14.89
C LEU A 31 6.47 8.47 -13.95
N GLY A 32 6.29 9.69 -14.48
CA GLY A 32 5.76 10.82 -13.72
C GLY A 32 4.37 10.51 -13.14
N VAL A 33 3.47 9.96 -13.94
CA VAL A 33 2.14 9.50 -13.48
C VAL A 33 2.26 8.46 -12.37
N SER A 34 3.17 7.50 -12.51
CA SER A 34 3.34 6.46 -11.50
C SER A 34 3.82 7.04 -10.15
N ILE A 35 4.73 8.01 -10.18
CA ILE A 35 5.22 8.68 -8.98
C ILE A 35 4.09 9.48 -8.32
N VAL A 36 3.35 10.27 -9.09
CA VAL A 36 2.22 11.06 -8.57
C VAL A 36 1.12 10.15 -8.02
N ALA A 37 0.81 9.05 -8.72
CA ALA A 37 -0.16 8.06 -8.25
C ALA A 37 0.28 7.41 -6.93
N CYS A 38 1.57 7.10 -6.78
CA CYS A 38 2.13 6.55 -5.55
C CYS A 38 1.99 7.53 -4.37
N LEU A 39 2.33 8.81 -4.59
CA LEU A 39 2.21 9.85 -3.56
C LEU A 39 0.74 10.06 -3.14
N LEU A 40 -0.18 10.14 -4.11
CA LEU A 40 -1.60 10.28 -3.82
C LEU A 40 -2.17 9.04 -3.14
N ALA A 41 -1.73 7.84 -3.53
CA ALA A 41 -2.12 6.61 -2.87
C ALA A 41 -1.69 6.61 -1.41
N PHE A 42 -0.48 7.05 -1.11
CA PHE A 42 0.01 7.16 0.27
C PHE A 42 -0.81 8.15 1.11
N LEU A 43 -1.19 9.30 0.52
CA LEU A 43 -2.00 10.30 1.21
C LEU A 43 -3.46 9.85 1.45
N LEU A 44 -4.04 9.12 0.50
CA LEU A 44 -5.46 8.77 0.53
C LEU A 44 -5.73 7.36 1.10
N MET A 45 -4.71 6.51 1.23
CA MET A 45 -4.89 5.13 1.73
C MET A 45 -5.60 5.07 3.07
N GLY A 46 -5.30 6.01 3.98
CA GLY A 46 -5.93 6.06 5.31
C GLY A 46 -7.45 6.25 5.25
N THR A 47 -7.96 7.03 4.30
CA THR A 47 -9.40 7.23 4.11
C THR A 47 -10.09 5.95 3.64
N VAL A 48 -9.47 5.25 2.68
CA VAL A 48 -9.99 3.97 2.16
C VAL A 48 -9.86 2.87 3.21
N SER A 49 -8.73 2.79 3.89
CA SER A 49 -8.51 1.85 5.00
C SER A 49 -9.58 1.99 6.09
N ASN A 50 -9.83 3.22 6.55
CA ASN A 50 -10.87 3.47 7.53
C ASN A 50 -12.28 3.07 7.04
N SER A 51 -12.55 3.20 5.75
CA SER A 51 -13.83 2.77 5.16
C SER A 51 -13.96 1.23 5.16
N ILE A 52 -12.85 0.52 4.93
CA ILE A 52 -12.80 -0.95 5.01
C ILE A 52 -13.00 -1.41 6.46
N ILE A 53 -12.31 -0.78 7.42
CA ILE A 53 -12.40 -1.12 8.85
C ILE A 53 -13.82 -0.91 9.39
N LYS A 54 -14.52 0.13 8.94
CA LYS A 54 -15.92 0.40 9.32
C LYS A 54 -16.90 -0.67 8.82
N ASN A 55 -16.52 -1.48 7.84
CA ASN A 55 -17.33 -2.61 7.41
C ASN A 55 -17.05 -3.81 8.31
N GLU A 56 -17.80 -3.92 9.40
CA GLU A 56 -17.63 -4.95 10.43
C GLU A 56 -17.61 -6.37 9.87
N LYS A 57 -18.40 -6.67 8.85
CA LYS A 57 -18.42 -8.00 8.22
C LYS A 57 -17.09 -8.34 7.57
N LEU A 58 -16.54 -7.41 6.79
CA LEU A 58 -15.28 -7.61 6.08
C LEU A 58 -14.12 -7.67 7.07
N TYR A 59 -14.12 -6.75 8.03
CA TYR A 59 -13.10 -6.67 9.06
C TYR A 59 -13.03 -7.93 9.92
N ASN A 60 -14.17 -8.39 10.44
CA ASN A 60 -14.26 -9.61 11.25
C ASN A 60 -13.88 -10.86 10.44
N SER A 61 -14.23 -10.92 9.14
CA SER A 61 -13.77 -12.01 8.29
C SER A 61 -12.25 -12.00 8.15
N MET A 62 -11.63 -10.85 7.94
CA MET A 62 -10.17 -10.75 7.85
C MET A 62 -9.52 -11.14 9.18
N LEU A 63 -10.08 -10.72 10.29
CA LEU A 63 -9.57 -11.05 11.62
C LEU A 63 -9.63 -12.56 11.90
N SER A 64 -10.72 -13.23 11.48
CA SER A 64 -10.89 -14.67 11.69
C SER A 64 -9.95 -15.55 10.86
N TYR A 65 -9.41 -15.00 9.76
CA TYR A 65 -8.43 -15.71 8.93
C TYR A 65 -6.98 -15.31 9.24
N THR A 66 -6.77 -14.38 10.18
CA THR A 66 -5.43 -13.92 10.52
C THR A 66 -4.93 -14.65 11.75
N GLU A 67 -3.81 -15.34 11.59
CA GLU A 67 -3.14 -16.10 12.66
C GLU A 67 -1.91 -15.32 13.18
N GLY A 68 -2.08 -14.03 13.44
CA GLY A 68 -0.99 -13.17 13.92
C GLY A 68 -0.45 -13.59 15.28
N SER A 69 -1.25 -14.27 16.08
CA SER A 69 -0.83 -14.86 17.35
C SER A 69 0.25 -15.95 17.19
N GLU A 70 0.37 -16.57 16.01
CA GLU A 70 1.45 -17.53 15.71
C GLU A 70 2.83 -16.86 15.67
N ALA A 71 2.89 -15.54 15.53
CA ALA A 71 4.16 -14.82 15.66
C ALA A 71 4.72 -14.84 17.09
N ILE A 72 3.91 -15.25 18.06
CA ILE A 72 4.28 -15.37 19.47
C ILE A 72 4.61 -16.85 19.75
N TYR A 73 5.83 -17.10 20.22
CA TYR A 73 6.32 -18.48 20.46
C TYR A 73 5.65 -19.19 21.62
N ASP A 74 5.11 -18.45 22.59
CA ASP A 74 4.57 -19.00 23.82
C ASP A 74 3.06 -18.87 23.86
N VAL A 75 2.37 -20.03 23.95
CA VAL A 75 0.91 -20.11 23.96
C VAL A 75 0.30 -19.47 25.21
N GLU A 76 1.02 -19.45 26.34
CA GLU A 76 0.55 -18.81 27.56
C GLU A 76 0.61 -17.28 27.41
N LEU A 77 1.67 -16.78 26.79
CA LEU A 77 1.81 -15.34 26.50
C LEU A 77 0.78 -14.82 25.49
N VAL A 78 0.33 -15.65 24.54
CA VAL A 78 -0.75 -15.31 23.62
C VAL A 78 -2.04 -14.90 24.35
N LYS A 79 -2.35 -15.62 25.43
CA LYS A 79 -3.57 -15.41 26.22
C LYS A 79 -3.39 -14.43 27.36
N SER A 80 -2.17 -13.99 27.62
CA SER A 80 -1.88 -13.05 28.70
C SER A 80 -2.45 -11.67 28.45
N ASP A 81 -2.96 -11.06 29.50
CA ASP A 81 -3.34 -9.63 29.46
C ASP A 81 -2.09 -8.79 29.32
N ILE A 82 -2.04 -7.93 28.32
CA ILE A 82 -0.88 -7.05 28.03
C ILE A 82 -0.47 -6.24 29.26
N LYS A 83 -1.45 -5.85 30.07
CA LYS A 83 -1.19 -5.08 31.31
C LYS A 83 -0.50 -5.88 32.42
N SER A 84 -0.61 -7.19 32.37
CA SER A 84 0.03 -8.07 33.36
C SER A 84 1.48 -8.41 33.01
N LEU A 85 1.92 -8.13 31.78
CA LEU A 85 3.26 -8.42 31.32
C LEU A 85 4.24 -7.37 31.84
N SER A 86 5.39 -7.85 32.33
CA SER A 86 6.53 -7.01 32.65
C SER A 86 7.26 -6.53 31.39
N ASN A 87 7.98 -5.42 31.48
CA ASN A 87 8.78 -4.93 30.35
C ASN A 87 9.76 -5.98 29.82
N SER A 88 10.34 -6.81 30.70
CA SER A 88 11.27 -7.89 30.32
C SER A 88 10.58 -8.99 29.53
N GLU A 89 9.34 -9.33 29.84
CA GLU A 89 8.56 -10.31 29.09
C GLU A 89 8.16 -9.76 27.73
N ILE A 90 7.79 -8.47 27.65
CA ILE A 90 7.52 -7.79 26.38
C ILE A 90 8.76 -7.79 25.49
N ASP A 91 9.92 -7.43 26.05
CA ASP A 91 11.20 -7.44 25.33
C ASP A 91 11.54 -8.84 24.81
N GLU A 92 11.31 -9.87 25.61
CA GLU A 92 11.54 -11.27 25.22
C GLU A 92 10.61 -11.69 24.07
N VAL A 93 9.31 -11.44 24.19
CA VAL A 93 8.33 -11.71 23.12
C VAL A 93 8.70 -10.98 21.84
N MET A 94 9.00 -9.71 21.94
CA MET A 94 9.36 -8.91 20.77
C MET A 94 10.66 -9.36 20.14
N SER A 95 11.67 -9.74 20.94
CA SER A 95 12.94 -10.25 20.40
C SER A 95 12.76 -11.53 19.60
N ARG A 96 11.91 -12.44 20.07
CA ARG A 96 11.63 -13.74 19.46
C ARG A 96 10.54 -13.71 18.39
N SER A 97 9.73 -12.65 18.34
CA SER A 97 8.63 -12.53 17.36
C SER A 97 9.15 -12.51 15.92
N ASN A 98 8.47 -13.21 15.03
CA ASN A 98 8.79 -13.25 13.59
C ASN A 98 8.10 -12.13 12.81
N LEU A 99 7.91 -10.97 13.43
CA LEU A 99 7.35 -9.80 12.77
C LEU A 99 8.40 -9.11 11.91
N ALA A 100 8.01 -8.74 10.68
CA ALA A 100 8.89 -8.00 9.79
C ALA A 100 9.07 -6.56 10.27
N TYR A 101 10.29 -6.01 10.09
CA TYR A 101 10.53 -4.57 10.20
C TYR A 101 9.74 -3.82 9.09
N PRO A 102 9.07 -2.70 9.34
CA PRO A 102 9.00 -1.89 10.57
C PRO A 102 7.80 -2.23 11.48
N LEU A 103 7.02 -3.28 11.19
CA LEU A 103 5.86 -3.66 11.98
C LEU A 103 6.24 -4.00 13.43
N LYS A 104 7.33 -4.74 13.60
CA LYS A 104 7.85 -5.12 14.91
C LYS A 104 8.08 -3.91 15.81
N GLU A 105 8.72 -2.88 15.28
CA GLU A 105 9.04 -1.66 16.02
C GLU A 105 7.78 -0.88 16.40
N ARG A 106 6.79 -0.80 15.49
CA ARG A 106 5.50 -0.16 15.76
C ARG A 106 4.66 -0.89 16.79
N VAL A 107 4.63 -2.22 16.74
CA VAL A 107 3.93 -3.04 17.74
C VAL A 107 4.54 -2.82 19.10
N TYR A 108 5.87 -2.83 19.21
CA TYR A 108 6.59 -2.56 20.45
C TYR A 108 6.28 -1.18 21.02
N GLU A 109 6.41 -0.13 20.20
CA GLU A 109 6.11 1.25 20.58
C GLU A 109 4.66 1.40 21.07
N ASN A 110 3.70 0.80 20.38
CA ASN A 110 2.29 0.86 20.76
C ASN A 110 1.99 0.11 22.07
N ILE A 111 2.68 -1.01 22.33
CA ILE A 111 2.55 -1.72 23.60
C ILE A 111 3.10 -0.85 24.73
N MET A 112 4.29 -0.27 24.55
CA MET A 112 4.92 0.58 25.57
C MET A 112 4.16 1.88 25.85
N THR A 113 3.49 2.45 24.83
CA THR A 113 2.67 3.65 24.96
C THR A 113 1.22 3.37 25.34
N GLU A 114 0.87 2.07 25.55
CA GLU A 114 -0.49 1.62 25.87
C GLU A 114 -1.55 2.04 24.82
N ALA A 115 -1.14 2.26 23.57
CA ALA A 115 -2.05 2.66 22.49
C ALA A 115 -3.17 1.64 22.23
N PHE A 116 -2.95 0.37 22.54
CA PHE A 116 -3.93 -0.71 22.44
C PHE A 116 -5.18 -0.51 23.34
N LYS A 117 -5.07 0.28 24.40
CA LYS A 117 -6.21 0.54 25.32
C LYS A 117 -7.38 1.22 24.65
N ALA A 118 -7.12 2.06 23.65
CA ALA A 118 -8.15 2.78 22.91
C ALA A 118 -9.03 1.85 22.04
N GLU A 119 -8.55 0.62 21.77
CA GLU A 119 -9.18 -0.34 20.87
C GLU A 119 -9.95 -1.43 21.63
N GLY A 120 -9.93 -1.43 22.97
CA GLY A 120 -10.61 -2.42 23.80
C GLY A 120 -9.96 -3.80 23.81
N ILE A 121 -8.75 -3.91 23.26
CA ILE A 121 -7.96 -5.16 23.18
C ILE A 121 -7.33 -5.39 24.55
N THR A 122 -7.36 -6.64 25.01
CA THR A 122 -6.81 -7.04 26.31
C THR A 122 -5.67 -8.02 26.20
N THR A 123 -5.74 -8.97 25.26
CA THR A 123 -4.73 -10.01 25.12
C THR A 123 -3.66 -9.66 24.11
N LEU A 124 -2.45 -10.19 24.33
CA LEU A 124 -1.33 -9.99 23.42
C LEU A 124 -1.59 -10.61 22.05
N GLY A 125 -2.24 -11.77 22.01
CA GLY A 125 -2.58 -12.46 20.77
C GLY A 125 -3.57 -11.68 19.91
N ASP A 126 -4.62 -11.14 20.52
CA ASP A 126 -5.59 -10.31 19.80
C ASP A 126 -4.94 -9.03 19.25
N TYR A 127 -4.01 -8.46 20.01
CA TYR A 127 -3.27 -7.28 19.55
C TYR A 127 -2.39 -7.56 18.33
N PHE A 128 -1.72 -8.72 18.30
CA PHE A 128 -0.92 -9.12 17.14
C PHE A 128 -1.81 -9.39 15.93
N ASN A 129 -2.93 -10.10 16.11
CA ASN A 129 -3.91 -10.33 15.04
C ASN A 129 -4.42 -9.01 14.46
N GLU A 130 -4.86 -8.10 15.31
CA GLU A 130 -5.35 -6.76 14.94
C GLU A 130 -4.30 -5.97 14.16
N SER A 131 -3.06 -5.96 14.65
CA SER A 131 -1.96 -5.22 14.02
C SER A 131 -1.68 -5.73 12.59
N ILE A 132 -1.68 -7.04 12.38
CA ILE A 132 -1.45 -7.63 11.07
C ILE A 132 -2.61 -7.34 10.13
N VAL A 133 -3.86 -7.49 10.58
CA VAL A 133 -5.05 -7.16 9.77
C VAL A 133 -5.02 -5.70 9.32
N ARG A 134 -4.70 -4.77 10.20
CA ARG A 134 -4.59 -3.34 9.86
C ARG A 134 -3.51 -3.08 8.81
N VAL A 135 -2.37 -3.76 8.91
CA VAL A 135 -1.31 -3.64 7.90
C VAL A 135 -1.78 -4.16 6.54
N ILE A 136 -2.43 -5.33 6.51
CA ILE A 136 -2.99 -5.91 5.29
C ILE A 136 -4.02 -4.95 4.66
N ILE A 137 -4.94 -4.40 5.46
CA ILE A 137 -5.95 -3.45 4.99
C ILE A 137 -5.29 -2.19 4.41
N ASN A 138 -4.25 -1.67 5.04
CA ASN A 138 -3.52 -0.51 4.54
C ASN A 138 -2.83 -0.79 3.20
N ILE A 139 -2.22 -1.97 3.05
CA ILE A 139 -1.61 -2.39 1.78
C ILE A 139 -2.68 -2.51 0.68
N VAL A 140 -3.80 -3.15 0.96
CA VAL A 140 -4.92 -3.29 0.02
C VAL A 140 -5.49 -1.92 -0.36
N ALA A 141 -5.72 -1.05 0.61
CA ALA A 141 -6.20 0.31 0.39
C ALA A 141 -5.22 1.11 -0.49
N PHE A 142 -3.91 1.01 -0.23
CA PHE A 142 -2.88 1.63 -1.05
C PHE A 142 -2.95 1.15 -2.50
N ILE A 143 -3.03 -0.16 -2.73
CA ILE A 143 -3.10 -0.75 -4.08
C ILE A 143 -4.35 -0.26 -4.81
N ILE A 144 -5.51 -0.26 -4.16
CA ILE A 144 -6.77 0.20 -4.75
C ILE A 144 -6.66 1.66 -5.18
N VAL A 145 -6.18 2.54 -4.30
CA VAL A 145 -6.02 3.97 -4.61
C VAL A 145 -5.00 4.18 -5.72
N TYR A 146 -3.86 3.50 -5.64
CA TYR A 146 -2.81 3.59 -6.66
C TYR A 146 -3.35 3.22 -8.05
N LEU A 147 -4.05 2.11 -8.17
CA LEU A 147 -4.63 1.67 -9.45
C LEU A 147 -5.70 2.64 -9.94
N ALA A 148 -6.59 3.09 -9.08
CA ALA A 148 -7.64 4.04 -9.42
C ALA A 148 -7.06 5.36 -9.95
N VAL A 149 -6.12 5.94 -9.22
CA VAL A 149 -5.44 7.19 -9.62
C VAL A 149 -4.66 7.01 -10.91
N ARG A 150 -3.93 5.91 -11.05
CA ARG A 150 -3.16 5.61 -12.27
C ARG A 150 -4.05 5.49 -13.50
N VAL A 151 -5.18 4.79 -13.40
CA VAL A 151 -6.16 4.67 -14.48
C VAL A 151 -6.71 6.06 -14.86
N LEU A 152 -7.08 6.85 -13.86
CA LEU A 152 -7.62 8.20 -14.05
C LEU A 152 -6.63 9.11 -14.80
N PHE A 153 -5.36 9.15 -14.36
CA PHE A 153 -4.31 9.93 -15.05
C PHE A 153 -4.02 9.42 -16.47
N THR A 154 -4.05 8.11 -16.68
CA THR A 154 -3.88 7.55 -18.02
C THR A 154 -5.00 8.02 -18.96
N PHE A 155 -6.24 8.02 -18.50
CA PHE A 155 -7.36 8.57 -19.26
C PHE A 155 -7.17 10.05 -19.60
N VAL A 156 -6.75 10.85 -18.63
CA VAL A 156 -6.50 12.29 -18.84
C VAL A 156 -5.41 12.50 -19.90
N ILE A 157 -4.31 11.76 -19.84
CA ILE A 157 -3.21 11.89 -20.82
C ILE A 157 -3.69 11.46 -22.20
N CYS A 158 -4.39 10.34 -22.33
CA CYS A 158 -4.93 9.90 -23.62
C CYS A 158 -5.92 10.91 -24.20
N TRP A 159 -6.75 11.52 -23.36
CA TRP A 159 -7.70 12.54 -23.79
C TRP A 159 -6.99 13.83 -24.26
N LEU A 160 -5.95 14.27 -23.55
CA LEU A 160 -5.13 15.43 -23.95
C LEU A 160 -4.40 15.16 -25.27
N ASP A 161 -3.79 13.99 -25.43
CA ASP A 161 -3.10 13.60 -26.67
C ASP A 161 -4.07 13.62 -27.87
N TYR A 162 -5.25 13.07 -27.69
CA TYR A 162 -6.31 13.13 -28.70
C TYR A 162 -6.71 14.58 -29.02
N ALA A 163 -6.96 15.41 -28.02
CA ALA A 163 -7.37 16.80 -28.21
C ALA A 163 -6.29 17.62 -28.95
N PHE A 164 -5.02 17.42 -28.61
CA PHE A 164 -3.91 18.08 -29.31
C PHE A 164 -3.78 17.59 -30.75
N THR A 165 -3.88 16.31 -31.00
CA THR A 165 -3.79 15.74 -32.36
C THR A 165 -4.89 16.28 -33.26
N VAL A 166 -6.14 16.34 -32.77
CA VAL A 166 -7.27 16.91 -33.54
C VAL A 166 -7.06 18.39 -33.80
N SER A 167 -6.61 19.16 -32.82
CA SER A 167 -6.35 20.60 -32.97
C SER A 167 -5.26 20.87 -34.02
N TYR A 168 -4.18 20.09 -34.03
CA TYR A 168 -3.10 20.23 -35.01
C TYR A 168 -3.54 19.88 -36.44
N THR A 169 -4.37 18.88 -36.62
CA THR A 169 -4.90 18.52 -37.94
C THR A 169 -5.80 19.60 -38.52
N HIS A 170 -6.62 20.28 -37.69
CA HIS A 170 -7.44 21.41 -38.11
C HIS A 170 -6.61 22.66 -38.49
N LEU A 171 -5.57 22.97 -37.75
CA LEU A 171 -4.68 24.10 -38.08
C LEU A 171 -3.96 23.88 -39.41
N ARG A 172 -3.44 22.68 -39.66
CA ARG A 172 -2.75 22.33 -40.90
C ARG A 172 -3.67 22.31 -42.12
N ALA A 173 -4.93 21.93 -41.95
CA ALA A 173 -5.91 22.02 -43.04
C ALA A 173 -6.27 23.45 -43.43
N HIS A 174 -6.20 24.41 -42.48
CA HIS A 174 -6.41 25.82 -42.76
C HIS A 174 -5.21 26.46 -43.48
N GLU A 175 -3.97 26.10 -43.14
CA GLU A 175 -2.78 26.63 -43.83
C GLU A 175 -2.72 26.19 -45.30
N THR A 176 -3.02 24.91 -45.61
CA THR A 176 -3.01 24.42 -46.98
C THR A 176 -4.15 24.95 -47.84
N SER A 177 -5.22 25.53 -47.28
CA SER A 177 -6.31 26.14 -48.05
C SER A 177 -6.08 27.65 -48.35
N GLN A 178 -5.06 28.25 -47.74
CA GLN A 178 -4.67 29.67 -48.01
C GLN A 178 -3.57 29.78 -49.09
N ASP A 179 -2.92 28.68 -49.45
CA ASP A 179 -1.85 28.64 -50.45
C ASP A 179 -2.34 28.24 -51.86
N LEU A 180 -3.65 28.15 -52.09
CA LEU A 180 -4.30 27.95 -53.39
C LEU A 180 -5.11 29.18 -53.82
#